data_01883bb68ce614af8ffc8c1f3ac34a2c
#
_entry.id   01883bb68ce614af8ffc8c1f3ac34a2c
#
_cell.length_a   1.000
_cell.length_b   1.000
_cell.length_c   1.000
_cell.angle_alpha   90.00
_cell.angle_beta   90.00
_cell.angle_gamma   90.00
#
_symmetry.space_group_name_H-M   'P 1'
#
loop_
_entity.id
_entity.type
_entity.pdbx_description
1 polymer ?
#
loop_
_entity_poly.entity_id
_entity_poly.type
_entity_poly.pdbx_seq_one_letter_code
_entity_poly.pdbx_strand_id
1 'polypeptide(L)' 'PVGVVTHFYGNLSVAIVKFSQPVEVGATVKFKGATTDFEETVSSMQYEHQAIEKAKKGQEVGIKVSGKVREGDEVYLA' A
#
# COMPACT_ATOMS: atom_id res chain seq x y z
N PRO A 1 1.90 8.02 9.99
CA PRO A 1 1.53 7.08 8.93
C PRO A 1 1.75 5.64 9.34
N VAL A 2 1.02 4.72 8.71
CA VAL A 2 1.19 3.29 8.97
C VAL A 2 2.08 2.63 7.94
N GLY A 3 2.50 3.36 6.92
CA GLY A 3 3.38 2.85 5.88
C GLY A 3 3.86 3.94 4.95
N VAL A 4 4.76 3.54 4.06
CA VAL A 4 5.30 4.41 3.03
C VAL A 4 5.40 3.64 1.72
N VAL A 5 5.09 4.31 0.61
CA VAL A 5 5.23 3.71 -0.72
C VAL A 5 6.72 3.68 -1.06
N THR A 6 7.24 2.49 -1.33
CA THR A 6 8.64 2.31 -1.71
C THR A 6 8.82 2.15 -3.22
N HIS A 7 7.77 1.73 -3.92
CA HIS A 7 7.80 1.61 -5.38
C HIS A 7 6.37 1.58 -5.93
N PHE A 8 6.22 2.01 -7.19
CA PHE A 8 4.93 1.94 -7.88
C PHE A 8 5.12 1.39 -9.28
N TYR A 9 4.42 0.30 -9.58
CA TYR A 9 4.40 -0.29 -10.93
C TYR A 9 3.13 0.17 -11.63
N GLY A 10 3.24 1.26 -12.40
CA GLY A 10 2.09 1.92 -13.00
C GLY A 10 1.31 1.06 -13.98
N ASN A 11 2.00 0.24 -14.78
CA ASN A 11 1.34 -0.64 -15.76
C ASN A 11 0.65 -1.84 -15.11
N LEU A 12 0.96 -2.14 -13.86
CA LEU A 12 0.29 -3.21 -13.10
C LEU A 12 -0.71 -2.64 -12.10
N SER A 13 -0.69 -1.33 -11.87
CA SER A 13 -1.48 -0.66 -10.83
C SER A 13 -1.22 -1.27 -9.45
N VAL A 14 0.06 -1.52 -9.15
CA VAL A 14 0.50 -2.12 -7.89
C VAL A 14 1.46 -1.17 -7.19
N ALA A 15 1.16 -0.84 -5.94
CA ALA A 15 2.03 -0.08 -5.07
C ALA A 15 2.73 -1.03 -4.11
N ILE A 16 4.04 -0.87 -3.97
CA ILE A 16 4.79 -1.58 -2.94
C ILE A 16 4.85 -0.65 -1.73
N VAL A 17 4.32 -1.14 -0.62
CA VAL A 17 4.20 -0.37 0.62
C VAL A 17 4.95 -1.10 1.72
N LYS A 18 5.81 -0.38 2.41
CA LYS A 18 6.45 -0.88 3.63
C LYS A 18 5.63 -0.41 4.81
N PHE A 19 4.99 -1.34 5.50
CA PHE A 19 4.16 -1.02 6.64
C PHE A 19 4.98 -0.99 7.93
N SER A 20 4.67 -0.03 8.79
CA SER A 20 5.30 0.09 10.11
C SER A 20 4.45 -0.52 11.22
N GLN A 21 3.27 -1.03 10.87
CA GLN A 21 2.39 -1.78 11.75
C GLN A 21 1.57 -2.76 10.93
N PRO A 22 0.96 -3.78 11.55
CA PRO A 22 0.15 -4.75 10.81
C PRO A 22 -1.05 -4.11 10.14
N VAL A 23 -1.31 -4.52 8.89
CA VAL A 23 -2.47 -4.07 8.10
C VAL A 23 -3.05 -5.28 7.40
N GLU A 24 -4.37 -5.42 7.42
CA GLU A 24 -5.06 -6.57 6.85
C GLU A 24 -5.80 -6.20 5.58
N VAL A 25 -6.02 -7.20 4.73
CA VAL A 25 -6.95 -7.09 3.60
C VAL A 25 -8.32 -6.71 4.14
N GLY A 26 -8.97 -5.78 3.47
CA GLY A 26 -10.24 -5.20 3.91
C GLY A 26 -10.09 -3.86 4.63
N ALA A 27 -8.89 -3.53 5.08
CA ALA A 27 -8.65 -2.22 5.68
C ALA A 27 -8.73 -1.13 4.62
N THR A 28 -9.24 0.03 5.00
CA THR A 28 -9.21 1.21 4.13
C THR A 28 -8.02 2.06 4.53
N VAL A 29 -7.19 2.39 3.54
CA VAL A 29 -6.00 3.19 3.74
C VAL A 29 -6.10 4.47 2.91
N LYS A 30 -5.38 5.49 3.35
CA LYS A 30 -5.29 6.76 2.63
C LYS A 30 -3.85 6.94 2.18
N PHE A 31 -3.67 7.16 0.88
CA PHE A 31 -2.38 7.52 0.30
C PHE A 31 -2.28 9.03 0.23
N LYS A 32 -1.21 9.59 0.76
CA LYS A 32 -1.02 11.04 0.78
C LYS A 32 0.41 11.41 0.46
N GLY A 33 0.56 12.34 -0.48
CA GLY A 33 1.84 12.88 -0.90
C GLY A 33 1.64 14.23 -1.57
N ALA A 34 2.68 14.79 -2.18
CA ALA A 34 2.62 16.09 -2.81
C ALA A 34 1.52 16.19 -3.89
N THR A 35 1.33 15.11 -4.64
CA THR A 35 0.32 15.04 -5.71
C THR A 35 -0.63 13.87 -5.53
N THR A 36 -0.60 13.21 -4.38
CA THR A 36 -1.38 12.00 -4.09
C THR A 36 -2.30 12.28 -2.91
N ASP A 37 -3.60 12.02 -3.08
CA ASP A 37 -4.57 12.14 -1.99
C ASP A 37 -5.81 11.35 -2.36
N PHE A 38 -5.86 10.06 -1.97
CA PHE A 38 -7.05 9.24 -2.18
C PHE A 38 -7.07 8.08 -1.18
N GLU A 39 -8.27 7.52 -1.01
CA GLU A 39 -8.48 6.35 -0.16
C GLU A 39 -8.65 5.11 -1.02
N GLU A 40 -8.21 3.99 -0.47
CA GLU A 40 -8.29 2.70 -1.15
C GLU A 40 -8.59 1.63 -0.11
N THR A 41 -9.56 0.77 -0.40
CA THR A 41 -9.76 -0.44 0.40
C THR A 41 -8.80 -1.49 -0.13
N VAL A 42 -7.98 -2.05 0.75
CA VAL A 42 -7.00 -3.07 0.38
C VAL A 42 -7.75 -4.35 0.02
N SER A 43 -7.85 -4.65 -1.28
CA SER A 43 -8.57 -5.82 -1.76
C SER A 43 -7.67 -7.04 -1.88
N SER A 44 -6.37 -6.84 -2.05
CA SER A 44 -5.41 -7.92 -2.14
C SER A 44 -4.03 -7.44 -1.76
N MET A 45 -3.25 -8.34 -1.19
CA MET A 45 -1.85 -8.10 -0.87
C MET A 45 -1.00 -9.27 -1.34
N GLN A 46 0.23 -8.98 -1.74
CA GLN A 46 1.22 -10.01 -2.08
C GLN A 46 2.53 -9.70 -1.38
N TYR A 47 3.17 -10.76 -0.91
CA TYR A 47 4.50 -10.68 -0.31
C TYR A 47 5.33 -11.83 -0.88
N GLU A 48 6.47 -11.48 -1.50
CA GLU A 48 7.33 -12.46 -2.18
C GLU A 48 6.55 -13.32 -3.17
N HIS A 49 5.71 -12.67 -3.99
CA HIS A 49 4.90 -13.29 -5.04
C HIS A 49 3.81 -14.24 -4.52
N GLN A 50 3.50 -14.18 -3.23
CA GLN A 50 2.44 -14.98 -2.64
C GLN A 50 1.35 -14.07 -2.08
N ALA A 51 0.09 -14.48 -2.28
CA ALA A 51 -1.04 -13.76 -1.71
C ALA A 51 -1.01 -13.92 -0.19
N ILE A 52 -1.20 -12.80 0.51
CA ILE A 52 -1.30 -12.78 1.97
C ILE A 52 -2.53 -11.98 2.37
N GLU A 53 -3.02 -12.21 3.57
CA GLU A 53 -4.17 -11.49 4.11
C GLU A 53 -3.78 -10.42 5.12
N LYS A 54 -2.56 -10.47 5.63
CA LYS A 54 -2.08 -9.54 6.65
C LYS A 54 -0.61 -9.23 6.42
N ALA A 55 -0.31 -7.94 6.34
CA ALA A 55 1.07 -7.47 6.32
C ALA A 55 1.56 -7.30 7.75
N LYS A 56 2.80 -7.71 8.00
CA LYS A 56 3.45 -7.54 9.29
C LYS A 56 4.34 -6.31 9.27
N LYS A 57 4.66 -5.79 10.44
CA LYS A 57 5.56 -4.67 10.60
C LYS A 57 6.88 -4.92 9.86
N GLY A 58 7.28 -3.97 9.03
CA GLY A 58 8.55 -4.02 8.30
C GLY A 58 8.51 -4.77 6.97
N GLN A 59 7.40 -5.44 6.65
CA GLN A 59 7.28 -6.09 5.35
C GLN A 59 6.96 -5.08 4.26
N GLU A 60 7.54 -5.29 3.09
CA GLU A 60 7.18 -4.57 1.88
C GLU A 60 6.23 -5.44 1.07
N VAL A 61 5.01 -4.98 0.93
CA VAL A 61 3.95 -5.76 0.28
C VAL A 61 3.40 -5.02 -0.93
N GLY A 62 2.99 -5.78 -1.95
CA GLY A 62 2.31 -5.22 -3.11
C GLY A 62 0.82 -5.17 -2.89
N ILE A 63 0.22 -4.01 -3.11
CA ILE A 63 -1.23 -3.86 -3.06
C ILE A 63 -1.74 -3.23 -4.35
N LYS A 64 -2.88 -3.72 -4.81
CA LYS A 64 -3.54 -3.19 -5.99
C LYS A 64 -4.16 -1.85 -5.65
N VAL A 65 -3.94 -0.86 -6.50
CA VAL A 65 -4.47 0.48 -6.29
C VAL A 65 -5.21 0.97 -7.52
N SER A 66 -6.19 1.83 -7.34
CA SER A 66 -6.98 2.42 -8.43
C SER A 66 -6.42 3.74 -8.91
N GLY A 67 -5.57 4.38 -8.12
CA GLY A 67 -4.95 5.66 -8.44
C GLY A 67 -3.44 5.54 -8.58
N LYS A 68 -2.81 6.64 -8.95
CA LYS A 68 -1.35 6.69 -9.04
C LYS A 68 -0.77 7.12 -7.69
N VAL A 69 0.31 6.47 -7.30
CA VAL A 69 1.10 6.86 -6.14
C VAL A 69 2.55 7.05 -6.56
N ARG A 70 3.35 7.66 -5.71
CA ARG A 70 4.77 7.89 -5.94
C ARG A 70 5.59 7.36 -4.78
N GLU A 71 6.83 7.02 -5.06
CA GLU A 71 7.77 6.63 -4.01
C GLU A 71 7.86 7.76 -2.99
N GLY A 72 7.80 7.40 -1.72
CA GLY A 72 7.82 8.35 -0.62
C GLY A 72 6.44 8.81 -0.17
N ASP A 73 5.38 8.50 -0.90
CA ASP A 73 4.02 8.82 -0.44
C ASP A 73 3.72 8.08 0.85
N GLU A 74 3.00 8.73 1.74
CA GLU A 74 2.66 8.16 3.03
C GLU A 74 1.32 7.44 2.97
N VAL A 75 1.19 6.40 3.80
CA VAL A 75 -0.01 5.61 3.90
C VAL A 75 -0.54 5.72 5.33
N TYR A 76 -1.82 6.08 5.44
CA TYR A 76 -2.51 6.22 6.72
C TYR A 76 -3.70 5.26 6.77
N LEU A 77 -4.10 4.85 7.96
CA LEU A 77 -5.40 4.20 8.12
C LEU A 77 -6.48 5.28 8.00
N ALA A 78 -7.48 4.98 7.20
CA ALA A 78 -8.61 5.89 7.02
C ALA A 78 -9.62 5.73 8.15
#